data_5477e8f358569f36fda00b9c6fb315fe
#
_entry.id   5477e8f358569f36fda00b9c6fb315fe
#
_cell.length_a   1.000
_cell.length_b   1.000
_cell.length_c   1.000
_cell.angle_alpha   90.00
_cell.angle_beta   90.00
_cell.angle_gamma   90.00
#
_symmetry.space_group_name_H-M   'P 1'
#
loop_
_entity.id
_entity.type
_entity.pdbx_description
1 polymer ?
#
loop_
_entity_poly.entity_id
_entity_poly.type
_entity_poly.pdbx_seq_one_letter_code
_entity_poly.pdbx_strand_id
1 'polypeptide(L)'
;NYTHRTNSVTQVGASLLPIEEKIHYCEAVYANYHTPSIFKISPLIDPSFDELLAGKGYEIQHVTETMTMELSQFQRYPSVSAEYEYYGRNSGLPSFVVYPDDVIVQLQDRITDEWITSLFRLNGTTNPTLRRIVPSMFKAIPKETIVASIEIDGRMVASGLGILDRGHVGLYAIYVDASCRHKHYARAICSTILSEAQKKGITHAYLQVVQGNAYAKSLYRSLGFEDLY
;
A
#
# COMPACT_ATOMS: atom_id res chain seq x y z
N ASN A 1 12.66 -9.50 10.67
CA ASN A 1 12.45 -8.34 9.80
C ASN A 1 11.20 -8.55 8.95
N TYR A 2 10.06 -7.90 9.28
CA TYR A 2 8.78 -8.21 8.63
C TYR A 2 8.51 -7.29 7.45
N THR A 3 8.89 -6.05 7.60
CA THR A 3 8.80 -5.03 6.57
C THR A 3 9.73 -3.88 6.95
N HIS A 4 10.47 -3.38 5.99
CA HIS A 4 11.35 -2.24 6.20
C HIS A 4 10.57 -0.96 6.54
N ARG A 5 9.28 -0.86 6.19
CA ARG A 5 8.44 0.30 6.53
C ARG A 5 8.18 0.48 8.02
N THR A 6 7.94 -0.61 8.73
CA THR A 6 7.62 -0.57 10.17
C THR A 6 8.80 -0.93 11.05
N ASN A 7 9.87 -1.45 10.47
CA ASN A 7 11.11 -1.80 11.13
C ASN A 7 12.27 -1.00 10.55
N SER A 8 12.18 0.30 10.68
CA SER A 8 13.23 1.24 10.30
C SER A 8 13.19 2.46 11.19
N VAL A 9 14.32 3.07 11.39
CA VAL A 9 14.48 4.35 12.09
C VAL A 9 14.11 5.46 11.12
N THR A 10 13.21 6.35 11.54
CA THR A 10 12.82 7.54 10.78
C THR A 10 13.15 8.77 11.60
N GLN A 11 13.84 9.72 11.00
CA GLN A 11 14.06 11.02 11.63
C GLN A 11 12.75 11.83 11.57
N VAL A 12 12.24 12.21 12.75
CA VAL A 12 10.95 12.92 12.86
C VAL A 12 11.07 14.32 13.44
N GLY A 13 12.27 14.75 13.86
CA GLY A 13 12.48 16.06 14.45
C GLY A 13 13.91 16.32 14.89
N ALA A 14 14.15 17.53 15.36
CA ALA A 14 15.42 17.94 15.92
C ALA A 14 15.73 17.20 17.25
N SER A 15 17.00 17.02 17.54
CA SER A 15 17.48 16.42 18.79
C SER A 15 18.78 17.07 19.20
N LEU A 16 19.03 17.11 20.49
CA LEU A 16 20.27 17.67 21.09
C LEU A 16 21.43 16.67 21.07
N LEU A 17 21.15 15.38 20.83
CA LEU A 17 22.21 14.37 20.76
C LEU A 17 22.94 14.46 19.42
N PRO A 18 24.27 14.32 19.43
CA PRO A 18 25.04 14.16 18.18
C PRO A 18 24.51 13.03 17.32
N ILE A 19 24.55 13.22 16.00
CA ILE A 19 23.98 12.25 15.05
C ILE A 19 24.64 10.88 15.16
N GLU A 20 25.94 10.84 15.41
CA GLU A 20 26.69 9.59 15.54
C GLU A 20 26.29 8.79 16.78
N GLU A 21 26.04 9.46 17.90
CA GLU A 21 25.54 8.82 19.11
C GLU A 21 24.16 8.20 18.89
N LYS A 22 23.29 8.88 18.11
CA LYS A 22 21.97 8.33 17.74
C LYS A 22 22.09 7.09 16.88
N ILE A 23 22.96 7.12 15.87
CA ILE A 23 23.21 5.96 15.02
C ILE A 23 23.66 4.79 15.89
N HIS A 24 24.68 5.00 16.73
CA HIS A 24 25.18 3.96 17.61
C HIS A 24 24.12 3.41 18.58
N TYR A 25 23.28 4.29 19.14
CA TYR A 25 22.15 3.85 19.97
C TYR A 25 21.18 2.97 19.17
N CYS A 26 20.81 3.36 17.96
CA CYS A 26 19.95 2.57 17.09
C CYS A 26 20.59 1.21 16.76
N GLU A 27 21.86 1.18 16.41
CA GLU A 27 22.60 -0.06 16.15
C GLU A 27 22.57 -1.00 17.36
N ALA A 28 22.80 -0.47 18.58
CA ALA A 28 22.73 -1.26 19.80
C ALA A 28 21.33 -1.84 20.05
N VAL A 29 20.27 -1.04 19.81
CA VAL A 29 18.88 -1.52 19.93
C VAL A 29 18.60 -2.64 18.94
N TYR A 30 18.98 -2.49 17.68
CA TYR A 30 18.76 -3.52 16.66
C TYR A 30 19.58 -4.79 16.91
N ALA A 31 20.82 -4.63 17.43
CA ALA A 31 21.68 -5.75 17.79
C ALA A 31 21.06 -6.64 18.88
N ASN A 32 20.36 -6.06 19.85
CA ASN A 32 19.63 -6.79 20.90
C ASN A 32 18.54 -7.71 20.34
N TYR A 33 18.03 -7.40 19.13
CA TYR A 33 17.05 -8.23 18.43
C TYR A 33 17.68 -9.08 17.33
N HIS A 34 19.01 -9.14 17.23
CA HIS A 34 19.74 -9.89 16.21
C HIS A 34 19.30 -9.52 14.76
N THR A 35 19.03 -8.24 14.54
CA THR A 35 18.64 -7.70 13.24
C THR A 35 19.55 -6.54 12.84
N PRO A 36 19.82 -6.34 11.54
CA PRO A 36 20.54 -5.15 11.09
C PRO A 36 19.72 -3.88 11.35
N SER A 37 20.38 -2.80 11.70
CA SER A 37 19.78 -1.47 11.79
C SER A 37 19.40 -0.99 10.38
N ILE A 38 18.21 -0.40 10.26
CA ILE A 38 17.68 0.11 9.01
C ILE A 38 17.28 1.57 9.23
N PHE A 39 17.83 2.46 8.42
CA PHE A 39 17.45 3.86 8.40
C PHE A 39 16.60 4.16 7.17
N LYS A 40 15.50 4.86 7.37
CA LYS A 40 14.64 5.31 6.28
C LYS A 40 15.10 6.70 5.84
N ILE A 41 15.59 6.78 4.61
CA ILE A 41 15.97 8.03 3.97
C ILE A 41 14.80 8.53 3.12
N SER A 42 14.52 9.81 3.18
CA SER A 42 13.53 10.50 2.34
C SER A 42 14.06 11.88 1.97
N PRO A 43 13.54 12.52 0.92
CA PRO A 43 13.95 13.88 0.53
C PRO A 43 13.72 14.96 1.58
N LEU A 44 13.01 14.64 2.67
CA LEU A 44 12.81 15.54 3.82
C LEU A 44 13.96 15.52 4.82
N ILE A 45 14.93 14.61 4.65
CA ILE A 45 16.09 14.46 5.52
C ILE A 45 17.28 15.16 4.86
N ASP A 46 18.15 15.77 5.68
CA ASP A 46 19.37 16.38 5.18
C ASP A 46 20.21 15.35 4.39
N PRO A 47 20.61 15.64 3.15
CA PRO A 47 21.40 14.71 2.34
C PRO A 47 22.71 14.26 3.00
N SER A 48 23.32 15.07 3.85
CA SER A 48 24.52 14.72 4.60
C SER A 48 24.34 13.50 5.50
N PHE A 49 23.10 13.19 5.90
CA PHE A 49 22.81 12.00 6.69
C PHE A 49 22.96 10.71 5.86
N ASP A 50 22.54 10.73 4.61
CA ASP A 50 22.73 9.60 3.70
C ASP A 50 24.22 9.36 3.40
N GLU A 51 24.97 10.44 3.14
CA GLU A 51 26.41 10.40 2.97
C GLU A 51 27.14 9.82 4.22
N LEU A 52 26.71 10.24 5.41
CA LEU A 52 27.26 9.73 6.67
C LEU A 52 27.00 8.22 6.83
N LEU A 53 25.81 7.75 6.52
CA LEU A 53 25.47 6.33 6.56
C LEU A 53 26.27 5.53 5.54
N ALA A 54 26.41 6.03 4.32
CA ALA A 54 27.27 5.41 3.29
C ALA A 54 28.73 5.31 3.75
N GLY A 55 29.26 6.37 4.37
CA GLY A 55 30.61 6.38 4.98
C GLY A 55 30.79 5.35 6.12
N LYS A 56 29.70 4.96 6.78
CA LYS A 56 29.68 3.90 7.82
C LYS A 56 29.44 2.50 7.27
N GLY A 57 29.34 2.34 5.94
CA GLY A 57 29.17 1.06 5.29
C GLY A 57 27.73 0.59 5.17
N TYR A 58 26.74 1.49 5.31
CA TYR A 58 25.36 1.17 5.02
C TYR A 58 25.14 1.10 3.50
N GLU A 59 24.30 0.15 3.10
CA GLU A 59 23.95 -0.07 1.69
C GLU A 59 22.51 0.37 1.44
N ILE A 60 22.27 0.99 0.28
CA ILE A 60 20.94 1.39 -0.17
C ILE A 60 20.13 0.14 -0.54
N GLN A 61 18.96 -0.01 0.03
CA GLN A 61 18.04 -1.11 -0.26
C GLN A 61 16.61 -0.60 -0.44
N HIS A 62 15.84 -1.29 -1.28
CA HIS A 62 14.41 -1.07 -1.46
C HIS A 62 14.03 0.38 -1.79
N VAL A 63 14.72 0.97 -2.76
CA VAL A 63 14.36 2.31 -3.23
C VAL A 63 12.91 2.30 -3.73
N THR A 64 12.12 3.23 -3.20
CA THR A 64 10.73 3.42 -3.59
C THR A 64 10.50 4.86 -4.03
N GLU A 65 9.64 5.03 -5.00
CA GLU A 65 9.17 6.31 -5.46
C GLU A 65 7.78 6.56 -4.85
N THR A 66 7.53 7.76 -4.37
CA THR A 66 6.22 8.16 -3.86
C THR A 66 5.47 8.88 -4.98
N MET A 67 4.24 8.46 -5.22
CA MET A 67 3.35 9.12 -6.17
C MET A 67 2.12 9.65 -5.45
N THR A 68 1.59 10.77 -5.92
CA THR A 68 0.43 11.45 -5.33
C THR A 68 -0.55 11.90 -6.40
N MET A 69 -1.79 12.17 -5.98
CA MET A 69 -2.84 12.67 -6.85
C MET A 69 -3.87 13.46 -6.04
N GLU A 70 -4.36 14.57 -6.58
CA GLU A 70 -5.60 15.18 -6.11
C GLU A 70 -6.80 14.43 -6.67
N LEU A 71 -7.68 13.95 -5.81
CA LEU A 71 -8.86 13.16 -6.22
C LEU A 71 -9.88 13.99 -7.03
N SER A 72 -9.82 15.31 -6.98
CA SER A 72 -10.61 16.18 -7.86
C SER A 72 -10.28 15.95 -9.35
N GLN A 73 -9.07 15.52 -9.66
CA GLN A 73 -8.59 15.23 -11.02
C GLN A 73 -8.82 13.76 -11.42
N PHE A 74 -9.22 12.91 -10.47
CA PHE A 74 -9.46 11.51 -10.75
C PHE A 74 -10.67 11.33 -11.66
N GLN A 75 -10.41 10.87 -12.87
CA GLN A 75 -11.45 10.42 -13.78
C GLN A 75 -11.71 8.93 -13.53
N ARG A 76 -12.89 8.65 -13.02
CA ARG A 76 -13.31 7.26 -12.84
C ARG A 76 -13.14 6.50 -14.15
N TYR A 77 -12.45 5.38 -14.11
CA TYR A 77 -12.45 4.44 -15.22
C TYR A 77 -13.91 4.12 -15.57
N PRO A 78 -14.32 4.21 -16.84
CA PRO A 78 -15.71 4.01 -17.18
C PRO A 78 -16.15 2.65 -16.64
N SER A 79 -16.88 2.70 -15.52
CA SER A 79 -17.69 1.57 -15.10
C SER A 79 -18.83 1.43 -16.08
N VAL A 80 -19.27 0.22 -16.31
CA VAL A 80 -20.54 -0.04 -16.96
C VAL A 80 -21.60 0.80 -16.25
N SER A 81 -22.45 1.46 -17.00
CA SER A 81 -23.50 2.40 -16.67
C SER A 81 -23.93 2.46 -15.19
N ALA A 82 -24.26 3.66 -14.71
CA ALA A 82 -24.70 3.97 -13.34
C ALA A 82 -25.80 3.06 -12.75
N GLU A 83 -26.39 2.19 -13.53
CA GLU A 83 -27.46 1.25 -13.15
C GLU A 83 -26.96 0.07 -12.31
N TYR A 84 -25.67 -0.21 -12.26
CA TYR A 84 -25.09 -1.34 -11.51
C TYR A 84 -24.37 -0.92 -10.22
N GLU A 85 -24.53 0.32 -9.79
CA GLU A 85 -24.01 0.78 -8.51
C GLU A 85 -24.98 0.43 -7.37
N TYR A 86 -24.51 -0.39 -6.45
CA TYR A 86 -25.07 -0.62 -5.12
C TYR A 86 -26.17 -1.65 -4.93
N TYR A 87 -25.76 -2.81 -4.55
CA TYR A 87 -26.53 -3.64 -3.62
C TYR A 87 -25.66 -3.91 -2.38
N GLY A 88 -26.07 -3.42 -1.19
CA GLY A 88 -25.50 -3.96 0.02
C GLY A 88 -25.29 -3.10 1.25
N ARG A 89 -25.48 -1.79 1.26
CA ARG A 89 -25.23 -0.99 2.49
C ARG A 89 -26.09 -1.36 3.71
N ASN A 90 -27.21 -2.04 3.52
CA ASN A 90 -28.13 -2.42 4.61
C ASN A 90 -28.40 -3.92 4.73
N SER A 91 -27.77 -4.78 3.91
CA SER A 91 -28.09 -6.20 3.85
C SER A 91 -27.07 -7.12 4.50
N GLY A 92 -25.93 -6.60 4.99
CA GLY A 92 -24.83 -7.42 5.49
C GLY A 92 -24.07 -8.20 4.40
N LEU A 93 -24.45 -8.02 3.13
CA LEU A 93 -23.75 -8.59 1.99
C LEU A 93 -22.59 -7.68 1.55
N PRO A 94 -21.48 -8.23 1.00
CA PRO A 94 -20.39 -7.43 0.48
C PRO A 94 -20.89 -6.51 -0.65
N SER A 95 -20.44 -5.26 -0.62
CA SER A 95 -20.67 -4.31 -1.72
C SER A 95 -19.77 -4.67 -2.90
N PHE A 96 -20.21 -4.43 -4.11
CA PHE A 96 -19.40 -4.69 -5.30
C PHE A 96 -19.59 -3.61 -6.37
N VAL A 97 -18.60 -3.48 -7.27
CA VAL A 97 -18.62 -2.62 -8.44
C VAL A 97 -18.37 -3.46 -9.69
N VAL A 98 -19.18 -3.31 -10.72
CA VAL A 98 -19.04 -4.01 -11.98
C VAL A 98 -18.33 -3.13 -13.00
N TYR A 99 -17.34 -3.69 -13.67
CA TYR A 99 -16.58 -3.08 -14.75
C TYR A 99 -16.86 -3.79 -16.08
N PRO A 100 -16.44 -3.22 -17.24
CA PRO A 100 -16.50 -3.92 -18.52
C PRO A 100 -15.89 -5.32 -18.43
N ASP A 101 -16.33 -6.22 -19.31
CA ASP A 101 -15.93 -7.65 -19.33
C ASP A 101 -16.36 -8.42 -18.07
N ASP A 102 -17.46 -8.00 -17.43
CA ASP A 102 -18.05 -8.62 -16.22
C ASP A 102 -17.06 -8.70 -15.03
N VAL A 103 -16.10 -7.80 -14.99
CA VAL A 103 -15.15 -7.73 -13.87
C VAL A 103 -15.85 -7.17 -12.63
N ILE A 104 -16.03 -8.01 -11.62
CA ILE A 104 -16.67 -7.65 -10.36
C ILE A 104 -15.61 -7.39 -9.30
N VAL A 105 -15.56 -6.15 -8.78
CA VAL A 105 -14.74 -5.80 -7.61
C VAL A 105 -15.60 -5.85 -6.36
N GLN A 106 -15.29 -6.78 -5.47
CA GLN A 106 -15.91 -6.89 -4.15
C GLN A 106 -15.28 -5.88 -3.20
N LEU A 107 -16.10 -5.28 -2.34
CA LEU A 107 -15.70 -4.29 -1.34
C LEU A 107 -16.04 -4.76 0.07
N GLN A 108 -15.12 -4.55 0.99
CA GLN A 108 -15.29 -4.78 2.41
C GLN A 108 -14.79 -3.56 3.21
N ASP A 109 -15.40 -3.29 4.35
CA ASP A 109 -15.04 -2.18 5.24
C ASP A 109 -13.94 -2.53 6.24
N ARG A 110 -13.58 -3.82 6.32
CA ARG A 110 -12.57 -4.34 7.24
C ARG A 110 -11.72 -5.43 6.62
N ILE A 111 -10.51 -5.55 7.13
CA ILE A 111 -9.57 -6.59 6.73
C ILE A 111 -9.91 -7.86 7.50
N THR A 112 -10.27 -8.94 6.78
CA THR A 112 -10.62 -10.25 7.37
C THR A 112 -9.44 -11.22 7.31
N ASP A 113 -9.47 -12.29 8.13
CA ASP A 113 -8.46 -13.34 8.10
C ASP A 113 -8.46 -14.10 6.76
N GLU A 114 -9.63 -14.24 6.13
CA GLU A 114 -9.79 -14.83 4.81
C GLU A 114 -9.10 -14.00 3.74
N TRP A 115 -9.28 -12.67 3.79
CA TRP A 115 -8.62 -11.76 2.86
C TRP A 115 -7.10 -11.80 3.02
N ILE A 116 -6.58 -11.78 4.27
CA ILE A 116 -5.15 -11.87 4.56
C ILE A 116 -4.58 -13.20 4.06
N THR A 117 -5.28 -14.31 4.30
CA THR A 117 -4.86 -15.64 3.83
C THR A 117 -4.79 -15.71 2.31
N SER A 118 -5.79 -15.12 1.65
CA SER A 118 -5.84 -15.02 0.18
C SER A 118 -4.73 -14.09 -0.35
N LEU A 119 -4.44 -12.99 0.34
CA LEU A 119 -3.33 -12.09 -0.01
C LEU A 119 -1.98 -12.82 0.08
N PHE A 120 -1.74 -13.63 1.11
CA PHE A 120 -0.51 -14.42 1.22
C PHE A 120 -0.34 -15.40 0.07
N ARG A 121 -1.42 -16.02 -0.37
CA ARG A 121 -1.40 -16.89 -1.56
C ARG A 121 -1.09 -16.08 -2.82
N LEU A 122 -1.74 -14.94 -2.98
CA LEU A 122 -1.63 -14.09 -4.15
C LEU A 122 -0.22 -13.47 -4.32
N ASN A 123 0.40 -13.05 -3.22
CA ASN A 123 1.74 -12.44 -3.23
C ASN A 123 2.88 -13.43 -2.98
N GLY A 124 2.59 -14.72 -2.83
CA GLY A 124 3.59 -15.77 -2.63
C GLY A 124 4.23 -15.79 -1.24
N THR A 125 3.62 -15.20 -0.21
CA THR A 125 4.17 -15.22 1.15
C THR A 125 4.10 -16.62 1.74
N THR A 126 5.25 -17.29 1.86
CA THR A 126 5.39 -18.63 2.44
C THR A 126 6.08 -18.65 3.80
N ASN A 127 6.80 -17.59 4.16
CA ASN A 127 7.55 -17.50 5.41
C ASN A 127 6.62 -17.63 6.63
N PRO A 128 6.81 -18.64 7.52
CA PRO A 128 5.91 -18.90 8.65
C PRO A 128 5.85 -17.73 9.65
N THR A 129 6.95 -17.04 9.86
CA THR A 129 7.03 -15.90 10.77
C THR A 129 6.20 -14.72 10.23
N LEU A 130 6.28 -14.42 8.93
CA LEU A 130 5.44 -13.41 8.30
C LEU A 130 3.96 -13.78 8.39
N ARG A 131 3.61 -15.04 8.10
CA ARG A 131 2.22 -15.52 8.18
C ARG A 131 1.64 -15.42 9.58
N ARG A 132 2.46 -15.53 10.62
CA ARG A 132 2.03 -15.39 12.02
C ARG A 132 1.85 -13.93 12.44
N ILE A 133 2.71 -13.02 11.97
CA ILE A 133 2.77 -11.64 12.50
C ILE A 133 1.98 -10.65 11.65
N VAL A 134 2.00 -10.77 10.33
CA VAL A 134 1.33 -9.82 9.44
C VAL A 134 -0.17 -9.68 9.73
N PRO A 135 -0.94 -10.73 10.09
CA PRO A 135 -2.34 -10.58 10.47
C PRO A 135 -2.56 -9.62 11.63
N SER A 136 -1.71 -9.66 12.67
CA SER A 136 -1.82 -8.73 13.79
C SER A 136 -1.50 -7.29 13.40
N MET A 137 -0.59 -7.08 12.43
CA MET A 137 -0.29 -5.74 11.91
C MET A 137 -1.48 -5.15 11.15
N PHE A 138 -2.15 -5.93 10.29
CA PHE A 138 -3.34 -5.50 9.59
C PHE A 138 -4.50 -5.18 10.56
N LYS A 139 -4.72 -6.04 11.56
CA LYS A 139 -5.76 -5.84 12.59
C LYS A 139 -5.49 -4.63 13.49
N ALA A 140 -4.23 -4.23 13.64
CA ALA A 140 -3.81 -3.08 14.45
C ALA A 140 -3.93 -1.74 13.71
N ILE A 141 -4.36 -1.70 12.44
CA ILE A 141 -4.56 -0.45 11.71
C ILE A 141 -5.71 0.33 12.37
N PRO A 142 -5.45 1.51 12.98
CA PRO A 142 -6.47 2.25 13.74
C PRO A 142 -7.27 3.21 12.85
N LYS A 143 -7.26 2.98 11.56
CA LYS A 143 -7.84 3.86 10.53
C LYS A 143 -8.91 3.13 9.74
N GLU A 144 -9.81 3.90 9.16
CA GLU A 144 -10.80 3.37 8.23
C GLU A 144 -10.12 2.77 7.00
N THR A 145 -10.61 1.63 6.55
CA THR A 145 -10.06 0.91 5.41
C THR A 145 -11.09 0.67 4.32
N ILE A 146 -10.63 0.60 3.09
CA ILE A 146 -11.37 0.14 1.91
C ILE A 146 -10.64 -1.08 1.40
N VAL A 147 -11.24 -2.24 1.55
CA VAL A 147 -10.64 -3.51 1.10
C VAL A 147 -11.32 -3.91 -0.20
N ALA A 148 -10.53 -4.09 -1.25
CA ALA A 148 -11.03 -4.46 -2.58
C ALA A 148 -10.43 -5.78 -3.05
N SER A 149 -11.25 -6.63 -3.67
CA SER A 149 -10.80 -7.89 -4.26
C SER A 149 -11.58 -8.26 -5.52
N ILE A 150 -10.94 -9.03 -6.39
CA ILE A 150 -11.60 -9.71 -7.52
C ILE A 150 -11.41 -11.20 -7.30
N GLU A 151 -12.52 -11.94 -7.43
CA GLU A 151 -12.54 -13.39 -7.32
C GLU A 151 -13.00 -14.03 -8.63
N ILE A 152 -12.36 -15.14 -8.98
CA ILE A 152 -12.76 -16.02 -10.09
C ILE A 152 -12.82 -17.42 -9.53
N ASP A 153 -13.94 -18.10 -9.73
CA ASP A 153 -14.19 -19.47 -9.25
C ASP A 153 -13.89 -19.63 -7.74
N GLY A 154 -14.30 -18.66 -6.93
CA GLY A 154 -14.10 -18.66 -5.48
C GLY A 154 -12.64 -18.43 -5.02
N ARG A 155 -11.77 -18.00 -5.95
CA ARG A 155 -10.37 -17.70 -5.64
C ARG A 155 -10.07 -16.22 -5.89
N MET A 156 -9.51 -15.53 -4.91
CA MET A 156 -9.05 -14.16 -5.09
C MET A 156 -7.88 -14.11 -6.07
N VAL A 157 -8.05 -13.37 -7.17
CA VAL A 157 -7.06 -13.17 -8.24
C VAL A 157 -6.49 -11.76 -8.29
N ALA A 158 -7.15 -10.81 -7.62
CA ALA A 158 -6.62 -9.47 -7.44
C ALA A 158 -7.02 -8.90 -6.09
N SER A 159 -6.19 -8.04 -5.54
CA SER A 159 -6.40 -7.39 -4.23
C SER A 159 -5.96 -5.95 -4.24
N GLY A 160 -6.53 -5.16 -3.31
CA GLY A 160 -6.09 -3.83 -2.97
C GLY A 160 -6.61 -3.40 -1.60
N LEU A 161 -5.89 -2.49 -0.97
CA LEU A 161 -6.23 -1.91 0.32
C LEU A 161 -6.05 -0.39 0.25
N GLY A 162 -7.11 0.35 0.53
CA GLY A 162 -7.08 1.77 0.82
C GLY A 162 -7.06 1.99 2.33
N ILE A 163 -6.19 2.87 2.83
CA ILE A 163 -6.19 3.30 4.24
C ILE A 163 -6.43 4.80 4.24
N LEU A 164 -7.48 5.24 4.98
CA LEU A 164 -7.91 6.64 5.03
C LEU A 164 -7.31 7.33 6.25
N ASP A 165 -6.58 8.43 6.04
CA ASP A 165 -6.06 9.25 7.12
C ASP A 165 -5.95 10.72 6.70
N ARG A 166 -6.46 11.64 7.51
CA ARG A 166 -6.28 13.10 7.38
C ARG A 166 -6.56 13.63 5.97
N GLY A 167 -7.66 13.21 5.34
CA GLY A 167 -8.04 13.65 4.00
C GLY A 167 -7.28 12.96 2.85
N HIS A 168 -6.49 11.95 3.16
CA HIS A 168 -5.73 11.17 2.19
C HIS A 168 -6.16 9.70 2.18
N VAL A 169 -6.06 9.05 1.04
CA VAL A 169 -6.10 7.59 0.89
C VAL A 169 -4.73 7.08 0.42
N GLY A 170 -4.13 6.20 1.20
CA GLY A 170 -2.94 5.46 0.78
C GLY A 170 -3.34 4.16 0.10
N LEU A 171 -2.77 3.82 -1.07
CA LEU A 171 -2.97 2.55 -1.76
C LEU A 171 -1.91 1.54 -1.37
N TYR A 172 -2.34 0.35 -0.93
CA TYR A 172 -1.49 -0.74 -0.46
C TYR A 172 -1.97 -2.08 -1.00
N ALA A 173 -1.12 -3.09 -0.93
CA ALA A 173 -1.44 -4.47 -1.26
C ALA A 173 -2.12 -4.63 -2.64
N ILE A 174 -1.70 -3.84 -3.62
CA ILE A 174 -2.16 -3.96 -5.00
C ILE A 174 -1.43 -5.13 -5.64
N TYR A 175 -2.13 -6.25 -5.78
CA TYR A 175 -1.60 -7.47 -6.39
C TYR A 175 -2.57 -8.03 -7.41
N VAL A 176 -2.05 -8.64 -8.45
CA VAL A 176 -2.81 -9.41 -9.45
C VAL A 176 -2.05 -10.71 -9.71
N ASP A 177 -2.77 -11.83 -9.66
CA ASP A 177 -2.25 -13.16 -10.01
C ASP A 177 -1.58 -13.11 -11.38
N ALA A 178 -0.41 -13.74 -11.51
CA ALA A 178 0.38 -13.71 -12.73
C ALA A 178 -0.41 -14.19 -13.96
N SER A 179 -1.28 -15.20 -13.80
CA SER A 179 -2.14 -15.74 -14.85
C SER A 179 -3.31 -14.82 -15.25
N CYS A 180 -3.57 -13.79 -14.43
CA CYS A 180 -4.69 -12.86 -14.61
C CYS A 180 -4.25 -11.45 -14.95
N ARG A 181 -2.95 -11.23 -15.25
CA ARG A 181 -2.42 -9.92 -15.66
C ARG A 181 -2.95 -9.52 -17.03
N HIS A 182 -2.80 -8.22 -17.36
CA HIS A 182 -3.23 -7.60 -18.61
C HIS A 182 -4.75 -7.62 -18.86
N LYS A 183 -5.55 -7.92 -17.82
CA LYS A 183 -7.03 -7.89 -17.84
C LYS A 183 -7.59 -6.67 -17.08
N HIS A 184 -6.82 -5.61 -16.92
CA HIS A 184 -7.20 -4.38 -16.25
C HIS A 184 -7.63 -4.52 -14.78
N TYR A 185 -7.41 -5.65 -14.11
CA TYR A 185 -7.85 -5.90 -12.74
C TYR A 185 -7.22 -4.94 -11.73
N ALA A 186 -5.92 -4.64 -11.84
CA ALA A 186 -5.28 -3.65 -10.97
C ALA A 186 -5.90 -2.26 -11.15
N ARG A 187 -6.26 -1.88 -12.38
CA ARG A 187 -6.94 -0.62 -12.66
C ARG A 187 -8.33 -0.59 -12.00
N ALA A 188 -9.13 -1.65 -12.16
CA ALA A 188 -10.44 -1.76 -11.55
C ALA A 188 -10.36 -1.65 -10.02
N ILE A 189 -9.45 -2.39 -9.38
CA ILE A 189 -9.19 -2.32 -7.93
C ILE A 189 -8.85 -0.89 -7.49
N CYS A 190 -7.84 -0.26 -8.12
CA CYS A 190 -7.43 1.09 -7.74
C CYS A 190 -8.56 2.11 -7.96
N SER A 191 -9.25 2.06 -9.11
CA SER A 191 -10.36 2.97 -9.42
C SER A 191 -11.51 2.82 -8.42
N THR A 192 -11.81 1.60 -7.99
CA THR A 192 -12.83 1.35 -6.97
C THR A 192 -12.43 1.98 -5.63
N ILE A 193 -11.20 1.74 -5.16
CA ILE A 193 -10.72 2.34 -3.90
C ILE A 193 -10.75 3.86 -3.95
N LEU A 194 -10.27 4.46 -5.04
CA LEU A 194 -10.25 5.92 -5.22
C LEU A 194 -11.66 6.50 -5.25
N SER A 195 -12.60 5.87 -5.97
CA SER A 195 -13.99 6.30 -6.01
C SER A 195 -14.66 6.23 -4.64
N GLU A 196 -14.44 5.15 -3.89
CA GLU A 196 -14.98 5.03 -2.54
C GLU A 196 -14.37 6.05 -1.57
N ALA A 197 -13.08 6.34 -1.71
CA ALA A 197 -12.42 7.39 -0.94
C ALA A 197 -13.01 8.78 -1.26
N GLN A 198 -13.27 9.11 -2.54
CA GLN A 198 -13.96 10.35 -2.92
C GLN A 198 -15.34 10.47 -2.29
N LYS A 199 -16.16 9.39 -2.29
CA LYS A 199 -17.49 9.36 -1.66
C LYS A 199 -17.42 9.64 -0.17
N LYS A 200 -16.29 9.35 0.48
CA LYS A 200 -16.01 9.61 1.90
C LYS A 200 -15.40 10.99 2.15
N GLY A 201 -15.31 11.84 1.13
CA GLY A 201 -14.78 13.20 1.25
C GLY A 201 -13.24 13.28 1.28
N ILE A 202 -12.55 12.21 0.91
CA ILE A 202 -11.09 12.21 0.77
C ILE A 202 -10.72 13.04 -0.47
N THR A 203 -9.69 13.87 -0.33
CA THR A 203 -9.27 14.81 -1.36
C THR A 203 -7.96 14.45 -2.05
N HIS A 204 -7.13 13.63 -1.42
CA HIS A 204 -5.82 13.26 -1.95
C HIS A 204 -5.60 11.74 -1.89
N ALA A 205 -4.81 11.24 -2.83
CA ALA A 205 -4.34 9.86 -2.82
C ALA A 205 -2.82 9.81 -2.91
N TYR A 206 -2.22 8.79 -2.31
CA TYR A 206 -0.79 8.52 -2.44
C TYR A 206 -0.50 7.02 -2.47
N LEU A 207 0.65 6.68 -3.00
CA LEU A 207 1.18 5.33 -2.99
C LEU A 207 2.71 5.35 -3.01
N GLN A 208 3.30 4.20 -2.73
CA GLN A 208 4.72 3.97 -2.94
C GLN A 208 4.92 2.79 -3.88
N VAL A 209 5.75 2.99 -4.88
CA VAL A 209 6.12 1.97 -5.87
C VAL A 209 7.61 1.70 -5.83
N VAL A 210 8.02 0.45 -5.94
CA VAL A 210 9.44 0.09 -6.01
C VAL A 210 10.04 0.67 -7.28
N GLN A 211 11.20 1.31 -7.16
CA GLN A 211 11.93 1.86 -8.29
C GLN A 211 12.19 0.77 -9.34
N GLY A 212 11.99 1.13 -10.60
CA GLY A 212 12.13 0.19 -11.72
C GLY A 212 10.88 -0.63 -12.05
N ASN A 213 9.80 -0.54 -11.25
CA ASN A 213 8.51 -1.17 -11.57
C ASN A 213 7.72 -0.32 -12.59
N ALA A 214 8.20 -0.32 -13.84
CA ALA A 214 7.64 0.50 -14.92
C ALA A 214 6.16 0.19 -15.20
N TYR A 215 5.74 -1.07 -15.06
CA TYR A 215 4.34 -1.46 -15.28
C TYR A 215 3.40 -0.84 -14.24
N ALA A 216 3.77 -0.91 -12.97
CA ALA A 216 2.97 -0.28 -11.91
C ALA A 216 2.95 1.24 -12.05
N LYS A 217 4.10 1.88 -12.34
CA LYS A 217 4.15 3.33 -12.60
C LYS A 217 3.26 3.76 -13.77
N SER A 218 3.30 3.00 -14.87
CA SER A 218 2.43 3.27 -16.04
C SER A 218 0.95 3.18 -15.65
N LEU A 219 0.56 2.18 -14.88
CA LEU A 219 -0.80 2.07 -14.36
C LEU A 219 -1.17 3.29 -13.51
N TYR A 220 -0.36 3.66 -12.53
CA TYR A 220 -0.67 4.76 -11.61
C TYR A 220 -0.71 6.11 -12.33
N ARG A 221 0.22 6.38 -13.25
CA ARG A 221 0.16 7.58 -14.11
C ARG A 221 -1.12 7.62 -14.94
N SER A 222 -1.57 6.48 -15.47
CA SER A 222 -2.81 6.39 -16.24
C SER A 222 -4.08 6.58 -15.41
N LEU A 223 -3.97 6.55 -14.07
CA LEU A 223 -5.02 6.88 -13.11
C LEU A 223 -4.95 8.36 -12.67
N GLY A 224 -3.90 9.09 -13.06
CA GLY A 224 -3.70 10.49 -12.70
C GLY A 224 -2.68 10.73 -11.58
N PHE A 225 -1.95 9.70 -11.13
CA PHE A 225 -0.87 9.90 -10.16
C PHE A 225 0.36 10.51 -10.82
N GLU A 226 1.00 11.42 -10.10
CA GLU A 226 2.25 12.06 -10.47
C GLU A 226 3.36 11.70 -9.48
N ASP A 227 4.61 11.70 -9.96
CA ASP A 227 5.75 11.46 -9.10
C ASP A 227 5.92 12.63 -8.11
N LEU A 228 5.98 12.34 -6.82
CA LEU A 228 6.24 13.34 -5.78
C LEU A 228 7.75 13.41 -5.48
N TYR A 229 8.39 12.27 -5.31
CA TYR A 229 9.84 12.07 -5.15
C TYR A 229 10.22 10.59 -5.23
#